data_ffabc9bce3932dd3a70ccb29564dbdc3
#
_entry.id   ffabc9bce3932dd3a70ccb29564dbdc3
#
_cell.length_a   1.000
_cell.length_b   1.000
_cell.length_c   1.000
_cell.angle_alpha   90.00
_cell.angle_beta   90.00
_cell.angle_gamma   90.00
#
_symmetry.space_group_name_H-M   'P 1'
#
loop_
_entity.id
_entity.type
_entity.pdbx_description
1 polymer ?
#
loop_
_entity_poly.entity_id
_entity_poly.type
_entity_poly.pdbx_seq_one_letter_code
_entity_poly.pdbx_strand_id
1 'polypeptide(L)'
;MSTMLRTENLTYSYPASEENEQPTLALDGVTLGIERGSFTVILGHNGSGKSTLAKTFNAVLLPSGGRVYVDGMDTTDERLLLEIRRRVGMVFQNPDNQIVANVVEEDVAFAPENLGVPTEEIRRRVDDALRTVGMEKFAKHAPHLLSGGQKQRIAIAGVLAMRPQCIVLDEATAMLDPIGRSEVISTIERLNRDEGITVVLITHHMNEAEHADRVIVMNEGRVAMDGAPREVFAQVEKLKSIGLTVPDTVELLYELRGAGCDLPLTAITVDECADAIARCFGKSAKEDN
;
A
#
# COMPACT_ATOMS: atom_id res chain seq x y z
N MET A 1 16.99 -11.04 -7.02
CA MET A 1 16.72 -9.79 -6.29
C MET A 1 16.75 -10.09 -4.80
N SER A 2 17.07 -9.12 -3.93
CA SER A 2 17.11 -9.37 -2.47
C SER A 2 15.73 -9.08 -1.85
N THR A 3 15.33 -9.90 -0.89
CA THR A 3 14.04 -9.74 -0.19
C THR A 3 14.14 -8.62 0.84
N MET A 4 13.19 -7.67 0.81
CA MET A 4 13.08 -6.58 1.77
C MET A 4 12.27 -6.99 2.99
N LEU A 5 11.10 -7.61 2.77
CA LEU A 5 10.21 -8.10 3.82
C LEU A 5 9.93 -9.58 3.59
N ARG A 6 9.95 -10.39 4.65
CA ARG A 6 9.68 -11.82 4.57
C ARG A 6 8.90 -12.29 5.79
N THR A 7 7.86 -13.08 5.57
CA THR A 7 7.13 -13.78 6.62
C THR A 7 7.26 -15.29 6.43
N GLU A 8 7.34 -16.03 7.53
CA GLU A 8 7.41 -17.49 7.56
C GLU A 8 6.36 -18.01 8.53
N ASN A 9 5.31 -18.65 8.00
CA ASN A 9 4.17 -19.19 8.76
C ASN A 9 3.63 -18.20 9.80
N LEU A 10 3.57 -16.92 9.44
CA LEU A 10 3.17 -15.83 10.33
C LEU A 10 1.75 -16.04 10.81
N THR A 11 1.59 -16.07 12.12
CA THR A 11 0.31 -16.13 12.81
C THR A 11 0.21 -14.98 13.79
N TYR A 12 -0.94 -14.33 13.84
CA TYR A 12 -1.22 -13.28 14.80
C TYR A 12 -2.65 -13.38 15.33
N SER A 13 -2.79 -13.36 16.66
CA SER A 13 -4.07 -13.31 17.34
C SER A 13 -4.16 -12.09 18.23
N TYR A 14 -5.22 -11.31 18.09
CA TYR A 14 -5.56 -10.28 19.07
C TYR A 14 -6.01 -10.94 20.38
N PRO A 15 -5.59 -10.44 21.54
CA PRO A 15 -6.02 -10.95 22.82
C PRO A 15 -7.55 -10.81 22.98
N ALA A 16 -8.12 -11.62 23.85
CA ALA A 16 -9.52 -11.45 24.25
C ALA A 16 -9.79 -10.04 24.79
N SER A 17 -10.92 -9.46 24.47
CA SER A 17 -11.37 -8.14 24.90
C SER A 17 -12.73 -8.23 25.58
N GLU A 18 -13.21 -7.12 26.14
CA GLU A 18 -14.57 -7.07 26.74
C GLU A 18 -15.68 -7.37 25.71
N GLU A 19 -15.42 -7.10 24.42
CA GLU A 19 -16.37 -7.38 23.33
C GLU A 19 -16.24 -8.80 22.77
N ASN A 20 -15.04 -9.42 22.89
CA ASN A 20 -14.74 -10.76 22.38
C ASN A 20 -14.09 -11.60 23.49
N GLU A 21 -14.83 -12.56 24.04
CA GLU A 21 -14.36 -13.46 25.12
C GLU A 21 -13.21 -14.38 24.70
N GLN A 22 -12.97 -14.53 23.39
CA GLN A 22 -11.92 -15.39 22.83
C GLN A 22 -10.94 -14.59 21.98
N PRO A 23 -9.65 -15.00 21.92
CA PRO A 23 -8.67 -14.41 21.02
C PRO A 23 -9.16 -14.49 19.57
N THR A 24 -9.00 -13.38 18.82
CA THR A 24 -9.38 -13.32 17.42
C THR A 24 -8.16 -13.55 16.53
N LEU A 25 -8.16 -14.66 15.79
CA LEU A 25 -7.10 -14.98 14.82
C LEU A 25 -7.21 -14.03 13.61
N ALA A 26 -6.20 -13.19 13.42
CA ALA A 26 -6.17 -12.20 12.35
C ALA A 26 -5.23 -12.58 11.20
N LEU A 27 -4.18 -13.36 11.48
CA LEU A 27 -3.27 -13.93 10.47
C LEU A 27 -3.08 -15.40 10.76
N ASP A 28 -3.15 -16.24 9.74
CA ASP A 28 -3.10 -17.69 9.84
C ASP A 28 -2.12 -18.29 8.82
N GLY A 29 -0.88 -18.50 9.25
CA GLY A 29 0.15 -19.16 8.48
C GLY A 29 0.63 -18.38 7.24
N VAL A 30 0.65 -17.04 7.26
CA VAL A 30 1.05 -16.22 6.13
C VAL A 30 2.54 -16.38 5.85
N THR A 31 2.88 -16.89 4.66
CA THR A 31 4.26 -17.00 4.16
C THR A 31 4.36 -16.26 2.84
N LEU A 32 5.14 -15.17 2.82
CA LEU A 32 5.40 -14.37 1.62
C LEU A 32 6.74 -13.64 1.71
N GLY A 33 7.25 -13.21 0.57
CA GLY A 33 8.41 -12.32 0.49
C GLY A 33 8.08 -11.12 -0.39
N ILE A 34 8.52 -9.93 -0.03
CA ILE A 34 8.43 -8.71 -0.83
C ILE A 34 9.84 -8.31 -1.25
N GLU A 35 10.05 -8.16 -2.54
CA GLU A 35 11.36 -7.87 -3.10
C GLU A 35 11.75 -6.39 -2.87
N ARG A 36 13.03 -6.14 -2.72
CA ARG A 36 13.57 -4.79 -2.61
C ARG A 36 13.31 -4.00 -3.89
N GLY A 37 12.82 -2.78 -3.75
CA GLY A 37 12.51 -1.88 -4.86
C GLY A 37 11.22 -2.24 -5.61
N SER A 38 10.46 -3.27 -5.20
CA SER A 38 9.17 -3.57 -5.81
C SER A 38 8.04 -2.68 -5.30
N PHE A 39 7.04 -2.47 -6.14
CA PHE A 39 5.75 -1.91 -5.77
C PHE A 39 4.73 -3.05 -5.64
N THR A 40 4.39 -3.42 -4.40
CA THR A 40 3.44 -4.50 -4.09
C THR A 40 2.16 -3.91 -3.51
N VAL A 41 1.01 -4.32 -4.05
CA VAL A 41 -0.30 -3.96 -3.52
C VAL A 41 -0.92 -5.15 -2.79
N ILE A 42 -1.44 -4.92 -1.59
CA ILE A 42 -2.16 -5.93 -0.80
C ILE A 42 -3.65 -5.56 -0.76
N LEU A 43 -4.47 -6.39 -1.38
CA LEU A 43 -5.91 -6.26 -1.48
C LEU A 43 -6.64 -7.22 -0.54
N GLY A 44 -7.89 -6.93 -0.23
CA GLY A 44 -8.77 -7.79 0.57
C GLY A 44 -9.92 -6.99 1.18
N HIS A 45 -10.98 -7.66 1.60
CA HIS A 45 -12.09 -7.02 2.31
C HIS A 45 -11.69 -6.58 3.74
N ASN A 46 -12.54 -5.79 4.39
CA ASN A 46 -12.33 -5.40 5.78
C ASN A 46 -12.30 -6.63 6.70
N GLY A 47 -11.32 -6.69 7.61
CA GLY A 47 -11.12 -7.84 8.48
C GLY A 47 -10.32 -9.00 7.86
N SER A 48 -9.85 -8.91 6.61
CA SER A 48 -9.04 -9.97 5.98
C SER A 48 -7.60 -10.11 6.52
N GLY A 49 -7.16 -9.22 7.45
CA GLY A 49 -5.83 -9.28 8.07
C GLY A 49 -4.77 -8.33 7.47
N LYS A 50 -5.08 -7.53 6.44
CA LYS A 50 -4.12 -6.63 5.76
C LYS A 50 -3.39 -5.66 6.69
N SER A 51 -4.14 -4.88 7.47
CA SER A 51 -3.55 -3.90 8.41
C SER A 51 -2.78 -4.57 9.54
N THR A 52 -3.19 -5.78 9.94
CA THR A 52 -2.44 -6.60 10.91
C THR A 52 -1.10 -7.03 10.30
N LEU A 53 -1.11 -7.52 9.06
CA LEU A 53 0.11 -7.87 8.32
C LEU A 53 1.03 -6.67 8.17
N ALA A 54 0.51 -5.50 7.76
CA ALA A 54 1.28 -4.26 7.64
C ALA A 54 2.01 -3.88 8.93
N LYS A 55 1.30 -3.94 10.06
CA LYS A 55 1.86 -3.61 11.38
C LYS A 55 2.95 -4.57 11.84
N THR A 56 3.00 -5.80 11.32
CA THR A 56 4.10 -6.73 11.60
C THR A 56 5.38 -6.36 10.85
N PHE A 57 5.29 -5.74 9.67
CA PHE A 57 6.45 -5.34 8.86
C PHE A 57 7.30 -4.24 9.51
N ASN A 58 6.71 -3.43 10.37
CA ASN A 58 7.45 -2.36 11.07
C ASN A 58 7.58 -2.67 12.57
N ALA A 59 7.29 -3.92 12.98
CA ALA A 59 7.33 -4.38 14.37
C ALA A 59 6.47 -3.52 15.33
N VAL A 60 5.32 -2.99 14.86
CA VAL A 60 4.25 -2.43 15.70
C VAL A 60 3.51 -3.57 16.38
N LEU A 61 3.27 -4.66 15.64
CA LEU A 61 2.76 -5.92 16.16
C LEU A 61 3.84 -6.99 16.02
N LEU A 62 4.06 -7.78 17.06
CA LEU A 62 4.97 -8.92 17.04
C LEU A 62 4.20 -10.21 16.76
N PRO A 63 4.76 -11.16 16.00
CA PRO A 63 4.11 -12.43 15.71
C PRO A 63 3.66 -13.18 16.96
N SER A 64 2.45 -13.76 16.94
CA SER A 64 2.03 -14.75 17.94
C SER A 64 2.61 -16.13 17.62
N GLY A 65 2.95 -16.39 16.35
CA GLY A 65 3.62 -17.57 15.85
C GLY A 65 4.25 -17.32 14.49
N GLY A 66 5.20 -18.16 14.10
CA GLY A 66 6.01 -17.93 12.90
C GLY A 66 7.02 -16.80 13.08
N ARG A 67 7.49 -16.19 11.98
CA ARG A 67 8.51 -15.14 11.99
C ARG A 67 8.27 -14.08 10.93
N VAL A 68 8.75 -12.86 11.22
CA VAL A 68 8.81 -11.75 10.26
C VAL A 68 10.23 -11.21 10.22
N TYR A 69 10.74 -11.02 9.00
CA TYR A 69 12.08 -10.49 8.77
C TYR A 69 11.99 -9.21 7.94
N VAL A 70 12.75 -8.21 8.34
CA VAL A 70 12.96 -6.96 7.62
C VAL A 70 14.42 -6.85 7.25
N ASP A 71 14.74 -6.93 5.96
CA ASP A 71 16.11 -6.92 5.46
C ASP A 71 17.01 -7.93 6.21
N GLY A 72 16.49 -9.15 6.46
CA GLY A 72 17.12 -10.21 7.21
C GLY A 72 17.10 -10.09 8.74
N MET A 73 16.62 -8.99 9.29
CA MET A 73 16.47 -8.78 10.74
C MET A 73 15.15 -9.36 11.25
N ASP A 74 15.20 -10.19 12.28
CA ASP A 74 14.01 -10.75 12.94
C ASP A 74 13.31 -9.66 13.77
N THR A 75 12.02 -9.46 13.55
CA THR A 75 11.23 -8.43 14.25
C THR A 75 11.01 -8.72 15.74
N THR A 76 11.28 -9.93 16.20
CA THR A 76 11.21 -10.32 17.62
C THR A 76 12.48 -9.99 18.40
N ASP A 77 13.57 -9.61 17.74
CA ASP A 77 14.79 -9.17 18.41
C ASP A 77 14.67 -7.68 18.81
N GLU A 78 14.41 -7.43 20.10
CA GLU A 78 14.23 -6.08 20.62
C GLU A 78 15.41 -5.14 20.34
N ARG A 79 16.63 -5.67 20.23
CA ARG A 79 17.85 -4.89 19.91
C ARG A 79 17.83 -4.31 18.50
N LEU A 80 17.06 -4.90 17.60
CA LEU A 80 16.96 -4.51 16.20
C LEU A 80 15.75 -3.61 15.89
N LEU A 81 14.82 -3.41 16.85
CA LEU A 81 13.57 -2.69 16.62
C LEU A 81 13.77 -1.27 16.07
N LEU A 82 14.74 -0.53 16.60
CA LEU A 82 15.01 0.83 16.11
C LEU A 82 15.49 0.83 14.65
N GLU A 83 16.39 -0.11 14.31
CA GLU A 83 16.90 -0.24 12.95
C GLU A 83 15.83 -0.73 11.97
N ILE A 84 14.95 -1.63 12.39
CA ILE A 84 13.79 -2.09 11.63
C ILE A 84 12.86 -0.90 11.31
N ARG A 85 12.48 -0.12 12.32
CA ARG A 85 11.60 1.05 12.17
C ARG A 85 12.24 2.17 11.35
N ARG A 86 13.55 2.29 11.37
CA ARG A 86 14.30 3.20 10.50
C ARG A 86 14.23 2.79 9.03
N ARG A 87 14.24 1.47 8.73
CA ARG A 87 14.21 0.93 7.37
C ARG A 87 12.81 0.85 6.79
N VAL A 88 11.80 0.59 7.62
CA VAL A 88 10.41 0.47 7.19
C VAL A 88 9.58 1.57 7.82
N GLY A 89 9.28 2.60 7.05
CA GLY A 89 8.34 3.64 7.43
C GLY A 89 6.90 3.17 7.24
N MET A 90 6.00 3.59 8.13
CA MET A 90 4.59 3.26 8.06
C MET A 90 3.73 4.52 8.04
N VAL A 91 2.78 4.55 7.11
CA VAL A 91 1.76 5.60 6.99
C VAL A 91 0.41 4.98 7.33
N PHE A 92 -0.29 5.53 8.31
CA PHE A 92 -1.57 5.02 8.78
C PHE A 92 -2.75 5.60 8.01
N GLN A 93 -3.89 4.93 8.08
CA GLN A 93 -5.14 5.32 7.43
C GLN A 93 -5.60 6.73 7.82
N ASN A 94 -5.54 7.06 9.12
CA ASN A 94 -5.93 8.37 9.62
C ASN A 94 -4.68 9.21 9.94
N PRO A 95 -4.40 10.30 9.19
CA PRO A 95 -3.24 11.15 9.41
C PRO A 95 -3.31 11.89 10.77
N ASP A 96 -4.50 12.15 11.33
CA ASP A 96 -4.64 12.81 12.63
C ASP A 96 -4.09 11.96 13.79
N ASN A 97 -3.97 10.63 13.60
CA ASN A 97 -3.35 9.74 14.58
C ASN A 97 -1.81 9.70 14.45
N GLN A 98 -1.25 10.29 13.39
CA GLN A 98 0.17 10.27 13.09
C GLN A 98 0.83 11.63 13.30
N ILE A 99 0.13 12.71 12.97
CA ILE A 99 0.61 14.09 13.12
C ILE A 99 0.57 14.47 14.59
N VAL A 100 1.73 14.87 15.15
CA VAL A 100 1.89 15.16 16.58
C VAL A 100 2.29 16.61 16.87
N ALA A 101 2.89 17.34 15.90
CA ALA A 101 3.33 18.70 16.08
C ALA A 101 2.28 19.75 15.66
N ASN A 102 2.44 20.97 16.15
CA ASN A 102 1.55 22.09 15.85
C ASN A 102 1.95 22.85 14.56
N VAL A 103 3.11 22.56 13.99
CA VAL A 103 3.65 23.16 12.76
C VAL A 103 4.10 22.02 11.85
N VAL A 104 3.77 22.14 10.57
CA VAL A 104 4.04 21.09 9.56
C VAL A 104 5.53 20.72 9.49
N GLU A 105 6.44 21.69 9.42
CA GLU A 105 7.88 21.38 9.32
C GLU A 105 8.43 20.72 10.59
N GLU A 106 7.87 21.04 11.77
CA GLU A 106 8.24 20.41 13.03
C GLU A 106 7.75 18.95 13.07
N ASP A 107 6.57 18.69 12.54
CA ASP A 107 6.03 17.34 12.42
C ASP A 107 6.89 16.45 11.51
N VAL A 108 7.27 16.98 10.35
CA VAL A 108 8.16 16.29 9.40
C VAL A 108 9.57 16.10 9.98
N ALA A 109 10.05 17.02 10.84
CA ALA A 109 11.34 16.90 11.53
C ALA A 109 11.34 15.89 12.67
N PHE A 110 10.17 15.57 13.24
CA PHE A 110 10.03 14.77 14.45
C PHE A 110 10.74 13.41 14.38
N ALA A 111 10.54 12.68 13.29
CA ALA A 111 11.14 11.36 13.15
C ALA A 111 12.68 11.40 12.95
N PRO A 112 13.26 12.24 12.06
CA PRO A 112 14.72 12.39 11.97
C PRO A 112 15.36 12.89 13.27
N GLU A 113 14.71 13.76 14.04
CA GLU A 113 15.18 14.20 15.36
C GLU A 113 15.31 13.02 16.34
N ASN A 114 14.28 12.20 16.44
CA ASN A 114 14.29 11.00 17.28
C ASN A 114 15.34 9.96 16.84
N LEU A 115 15.73 9.98 15.56
CA LEU A 115 16.80 9.14 15.03
C LEU A 115 18.20 9.74 15.26
N GLY A 116 18.32 10.91 15.91
CA GLY A 116 19.58 11.57 16.20
C GLY A 116 20.30 12.12 14.97
N VAL A 117 19.55 12.46 13.91
CA VAL A 117 20.12 13.07 12.70
C VAL A 117 20.63 14.48 13.03
N PRO A 118 21.81 14.91 12.52
CA PRO A 118 22.31 16.26 12.74
C PRO A 118 21.36 17.36 12.22
N THR A 119 21.24 18.47 12.95
CA THR A 119 20.25 19.55 12.68
C THR A 119 20.30 20.08 11.24
N GLU A 120 21.50 20.28 10.68
CA GLU A 120 21.65 20.76 9.29
C GLU A 120 21.08 19.74 8.27
N GLU A 121 21.27 18.45 8.53
CA GLU A 121 20.75 17.36 7.71
C GLU A 121 19.23 17.24 7.88
N ILE A 122 18.69 17.43 9.10
CA ILE A 122 17.25 17.43 9.35
C ILE A 122 16.58 18.48 8.49
N ARG A 123 17.08 19.73 8.48
CA ARG A 123 16.53 20.81 7.68
C ARG A 123 16.45 20.44 6.20
N ARG A 124 17.53 19.89 5.65
CA ARG A 124 17.56 19.43 4.27
C ARG A 124 16.54 18.34 4.00
N ARG A 125 16.44 17.34 4.87
CA ARG A 125 15.48 16.24 4.72
C ARG A 125 14.02 16.70 4.79
N VAL A 126 13.71 17.65 5.67
CA VAL A 126 12.38 18.25 5.77
C VAL A 126 12.02 18.99 4.49
N ASP A 127 12.92 19.85 3.98
CA ASP A 127 12.69 20.61 2.76
C ASP A 127 12.52 19.68 1.54
N ASP A 128 13.35 18.62 1.43
CA ASP A 128 13.27 17.63 0.36
C ASP A 128 11.97 16.82 0.46
N ALA A 129 11.59 16.34 1.65
CA ALA A 129 10.38 15.58 1.85
C ALA A 129 9.11 16.40 1.53
N LEU A 130 9.04 17.65 2.01
CA LEU A 130 7.92 18.54 1.70
C LEU A 130 7.81 18.83 0.21
N ARG A 131 8.95 19.03 -0.48
CA ARG A 131 8.99 19.23 -1.94
C ARG A 131 8.50 17.98 -2.67
N THR A 132 8.91 16.80 -2.25
CA THR A 132 8.51 15.53 -2.85
C THR A 132 6.99 15.33 -2.84
N VAL A 133 6.31 15.77 -1.77
CA VAL A 133 4.85 15.65 -1.66
C VAL A 133 4.10 16.94 -2.08
N GLY A 134 4.81 17.97 -2.59
CA GLY A 134 4.21 19.23 -3.05
C GLY A 134 3.64 20.10 -1.92
N MET A 135 4.23 20.04 -0.72
CA MET A 135 3.71 20.72 0.47
C MET A 135 4.61 21.83 1.04
N GLU A 136 5.62 22.30 0.27
CA GLU A 136 6.59 23.31 0.75
C GLU A 136 5.92 24.61 1.23
N LYS A 137 4.86 25.01 0.54
CA LYS A 137 4.13 26.27 0.87
C LYS A 137 3.42 26.20 2.22
N PHE A 138 3.21 24.98 2.72
CA PHE A 138 2.51 24.72 3.97
C PHE A 138 3.46 24.47 5.15
N ALA A 139 4.78 24.54 4.96
CA ALA A 139 5.80 24.22 5.98
C ALA A 139 5.55 24.91 7.34
N LYS A 140 5.13 26.18 7.30
CA LYS A 140 4.85 27.01 8.50
C LYS A 140 3.39 26.97 8.96
N HIS A 141 2.51 26.20 8.31
CA HIS A 141 1.11 26.13 8.67
C HIS A 141 0.89 25.16 9.83
N ALA A 142 -0.21 25.37 10.54
CA ALA A 142 -0.69 24.42 11.53
C ALA A 142 -1.45 23.26 10.83
N PRO A 143 -1.15 21.99 11.16
CA PRO A 143 -1.79 20.84 10.52
C PRO A 143 -3.31 20.83 10.58
N HIS A 144 -3.92 21.35 11.65
CA HIS A 144 -5.38 21.40 11.80
C HIS A 144 -6.08 22.32 10.78
N LEU A 145 -5.35 23.21 10.08
CA LEU A 145 -5.86 24.06 9.00
C LEU A 145 -5.82 23.40 7.62
N LEU A 146 -5.27 22.20 7.53
CA LEU A 146 -5.08 21.46 6.28
C LEU A 146 -6.27 20.53 5.99
N SER A 147 -6.53 20.29 4.69
CA SER A 147 -7.48 19.26 4.28
C SER A 147 -6.95 17.85 4.61
N GLY A 148 -7.83 16.85 4.61
CA GLY A 148 -7.45 15.46 4.87
C GLY A 148 -6.34 14.98 3.92
N GLY A 149 -6.43 15.28 2.62
CA GLY A 149 -5.41 14.96 1.63
C GLY A 149 -4.08 15.66 1.86
N GLN A 150 -4.11 16.92 2.31
CA GLN A 150 -2.91 17.64 2.67
C GLN A 150 -2.25 17.06 3.92
N LYS A 151 -3.03 16.72 4.95
CA LYS A 151 -2.54 16.04 6.15
C LYS A 151 -1.90 14.69 5.81
N GLN A 152 -2.51 13.92 4.92
CA GLN A 152 -1.96 12.63 4.48
C GLN A 152 -0.61 12.80 3.77
N ARG A 153 -0.48 13.80 2.91
CA ARG A 153 0.81 14.13 2.27
C ARG A 153 1.86 14.58 3.30
N ILE A 154 1.47 15.28 4.37
CA ILE A 154 2.39 15.60 5.47
C ILE A 154 2.82 14.34 6.22
N ALA A 155 1.90 13.42 6.52
CA ALA A 155 2.23 12.15 7.15
C ALA A 155 3.23 11.33 6.30
N ILE A 156 3.05 11.32 4.97
CA ILE A 156 4.01 10.71 4.03
C ILE A 156 5.35 11.45 4.08
N ALA A 157 5.37 12.80 4.09
CA ALA A 157 6.61 13.56 4.20
C ALA A 157 7.39 13.26 5.48
N GLY A 158 6.69 13.11 6.63
CA GLY A 158 7.32 12.72 7.90
C GLY A 158 8.02 11.36 7.80
N VAL A 159 7.41 10.40 7.10
CA VAL A 159 8.04 9.10 6.84
C VAL A 159 9.22 9.24 5.87
N LEU A 160 9.10 10.01 4.80
CA LEU A 160 10.17 10.23 3.81
C LEU A 160 11.40 10.90 4.42
N ALA A 161 11.22 11.81 5.37
CA ALA A 161 12.33 12.50 6.06
C ALA A 161 13.26 11.53 6.82
N MET A 162 12.77 10.34 7.20
CA MET A 162 13.62 9.28 7.76
C MET A 162 14.56 8.65 6.72
N ARG A 163 14.27 8.78 5.42
CA ARG A 163 14.91 8.07 4.30
C ARG A 163 14.80 6.55 4.45
N PRO A 164 13.59 6.00 4.53
CA PRO A 164 13.38 4.58 4.69
C PRO A 164 13.72 3.82 3.40
N GLN A 165 13.99 2.52 3.51
CA GLN A 165 14.19 1.63 2.36
C GLN A 165 12.87 1.01 1.87
N CYS A 166 11.85 1.02 2.73
CA CYS A 166 10.52 0.53 2.44
C CYS A 166 9.47 1.45 3.08
N ILE A 167 8.39 1.70 2.36
CA ILE A 167 7.22 2.42 2.87
C ILE A 167 6.02 1.49 2.81
N VAL A 168 5.35 1.32 3.95
CA VAL A 168 4.09 0.60 4.08
C VAL A 168 2.97 1.62 4.28
N LEU A 169 2.00 1.63 3.37
CA LEU A 169 0.85 2.54 3.41
C LEU A 169 -0.40 1.73 3.73
N ASP A 170 -0.93 1.90 4.93
CA ASP A 170 -2.12 1.17 5.39
C ASP A 170 -3.37 2.01 5.14
N GLU A 171 -4.05 1.74 4.00
CA GLU A 171 -5.24 2.48 3.52
C GLU A 171 -5.06 4.01 3.50
N ALA A 172 -3.86 4.47 3.19
CA ALA A 172 -3.47 5.88 3.24
C ALA A 172 -4.25 6.79 2.26
N THR A 173 -5.02 6.23 1.34
CA THR A 173 -5.84 6.94 0.35
C THR A 173 -7.34 6.90 0.65
N ALA A 174 -7.77 6.12 1.65
CA ALA A 174 -9.19 5.85 1.89
C ALA A 174 -10.02 7.10 2.25
N MET A 175 -9.40 8.09 2.90
CA MET A 175 -10.08 9.33 3.33
C MET A 175 -9.91 10.49 2.35
N LEU A 176 -9.36 10.23 1.15
CA LEU A 176 -9.05 11.26 0.16
C LEU A 176 -10.14 11.33 -0.92
N ASP A 177 -10.35 12.54 -1.42
CA ASP A 177 -11.11 12.75 -2.65
C ASP A 177 -10.35 12.17 -3.87
N PRO A 178 -10.98 11.98 -5.02
CA PRO A 178 -10.35 11.37 -6.19
C PRO A 178 -9.06 12.08 -6.63
N ILE A 179 -9.02 13.41 -6.55
CA ILE A 179 -7.83 14.21 -6.93
C ILE A 179 -6.68 13.97 -5.95
N GLY A 180 -6.96 14.11 -4.65
CA GLY A 180 -5.95 13.87 -3.61
C GLY A 180 -5.41 12.45 -3.62
N ARG A 181 -6.26 11.46 -3.93
CA ARG A 181 -5.87 10.06 -4.10
C ARG A 181 -4.88 9.89 -5.26
N SER A 182 -5.23 10.42 -6.43
CA SER A 182 -4.36 10.37 -7.62
C SER A 182 -2.99 11.03 -7.35
N GLU A 183 -2.95 12.18 -6.67
CA GLU A 183 -1.71 12.86 -6.30
C GLU A 183 -0.84 12.04 -5.35
N VAL A 184 -1.44 11.37 -4.37
CA VAL A 184 -0.73 10.48 -3.44
C VAL A 184 -0.17 9.26 -4.16
N ILE A 185 -0.99 8.57 -4.97
CA ILE A 185 -0.56 7.39 -5.74
C ILE A 185 0.58 7.77 -6.70
N SER A 186 0.45 8.86 -7.48
CA SER A 186 1.51 9.34 -8.38
C SER A 186 2.81 9.66 -7.62
N THR A 187 2.72 10.18 -6.40
CA THR A 187 3.90 10.43 -5.55
C THR A 187 4.56 9.12 -5.14
N ILE A 188 3.78 8.12 -4.72
CA ILE A 188 4.27 6.80 -4.32
C ILE A 188 4.93 6.07 -5.50
N GLU A 189 4.31 6.08 -6.68
CA GLU A 189 4.87 5.50 -7.90
C GLU A 189 6.20 6.14 -8.29
N ARG A 190 6.29 7.47 -8.18
CA ARG A 190 7.54 8.19 -8.43
C ARG A 190 8.64 7.80 -7.44
N LEU A 191 8.33 7.70 -6.14
CA LEU A 191 9.28 7.26 -5.11
C LEU A 191 9.80 5.85 -5.38
N ASN A 192 8.92 4.94 -5.79
CA ASN A 192 9.33 3.59 -6.15
C ASN A 192 10.23 3.60 -7.38
N ARG A 193 9.78 4.22 -8.49
CA ARG A 193 10.46 4.18 -9.79
C ARG A 193 11.78 4.95 -9.79
N ASP A 194 11.78 6.20 -9.24
CA ASP A 194 12.90 7.12 -9.38
C ASP A 194 13.92 6.99 -8.24
N GLU A 195 13.47 6.61 -7.04
CA GLU A 195 14.32 6.49 -5.84
C GLU A 195 14.56 5.02 -5.43
N GLY A 196 13.90 4.06 -6.07
CA GLY A 196 14.06 2.63 -5.80
C GLY A 196 13.55 2.19 -4.42
N ILE A 197 12.68 2.99 -3.79
CA ILE A 197 12.07 2.68 -2.50
C ILE A 197 11.11 1.50 -2.68
N THR A 198 11.19 0.49 -1.81
CA THR A 198 10.19 -0.59 -1.77
C THR A 198 8.86 -0.04 -1.27
N VAL A 199 7.77 -0.34 -1.98
CA VAL A 199 6.43 0.13 -1.60
C VAL A 199 5.51 -1.06 -1.33
N VAL A 200 4.81 -0.99 -0.20
CA VAL A 200 3.69 -1.88 0.13
C VAL A 200 2.45 -1.01 0.35
N LEU A 201 1.52 -1.07 -0.59
CA LEU A 201 0.27 -0.33 -0.51
C LEU A 201 -0.87 -1.28 -0.13
N ILE A 202 -1.51 -1.02 1.01
CA ILE A 202 -2.73 -1.72 1.41
C ILE A 202 -3.91 -0.85 1.03
N THR A 203 -4.82 -1.42 0.25
CA THR A 203 -6.01 -0.71 -0.20
C THR A 203 -7.16 -1.68 -0.47
N HIS A 204 -8.36 -1.13 -0.57
CA HIS A 204 -9.54 -1.82 -1.11
C HIS A 204 -9.95 -1.25 -2.49
N HIS A 205 -9.19 -0.30 -3.03
CA HIS A 205 -9.41 0.28 -4.35
C HIS A 205 -8.60 -0.47 -5.41
N MET A 206 -9.28 -1.23 -6.26
CA MET A 206 -8.65 -2.11 -7.27
C MET A 206 -7.81 -1.32 -8.29
N ASN A 207 -8.24 -0.10 -8.65
CA ASN A 207 -7.55 0.73 -9.62
C ASN A 207 -6.17 1.23 -9.12
N GLU A 208 -5.93 1.24 -7.79
CA GLU A 208 -4.62 1.61 -7.23
C GLU A 208 -3.54 0.54 -7.45
N ALA A 209 -3.94 -0.66 -7.87
CA ALA A 209 -3.03 -1.75 -8.17
C ALA A 209 -2.63 -1.83 -9.67
N GLU A 210 -3.13 -0.92 -10.50
CA GLU A 210 -2.95 -0.95 -11.96
C GLU A 210 -1.47 -0.93 -12.36
N HIS A 211 -0.66 -0.13 -11.66
CA HIS A 211 0.77 0.05 -11.94
C HIS A 211 1.70 -0.69 -10.98
N ALA A 212 1.15 -1.56 -10.13
CA ALA A 212 1.95 -2.37 -9.24
C ALA A 212 2.69 -3.49 -9.99
N ASP A 213 3.85 -3.89 -9.47
CA ASP A 213 4.58 -5.06 -9.96
C ASP A 213 3.88 -6.37 -9.55
N ARG A 214 3.21 -6.35 -8.38
CA ARG A 214 2.62 -7.53 -7.77
C ARG A 214 1.39 -7.19 -6.94
N VAL A 215 0.39 -8.04 -7.00
CA VAL A 215 -0.83 -7.99 -6.19
C VAL A 215 -0.91 -9.24 -5.32
N ILE A 216 -1.10 -9.03 -4.02
CA ILE A 216 -1.38 -10.08 -3.03
C ILE A 216 -2.80 -9.87 -2.54
N VAL A 217 -3.63 -10.90 -2.62
CA VAL A 217 -5.01 -10.85 -2.13
C VAL A 217 -5.09 -11.62 -0.81
N MET A 218 -5.52 -10.91 0.24
CA MET A 218 -5.76 -11.48 1.56
C MET A 218 -7.24 -11.82 1.75
N ASN A 219 -7.51 -13.03 2.27
CA ASN A 219 -8.82 -13.44 2.69
C ASN A 219 -8.73 -14.26 3.98
N GLU A 220 -9.53 -13.94 4.99
CA GLU A 220 -9.61 -14.68 6.27
C GLU A 220 -8.23 -14.95 6.91
N GLY A 221 -7.36 -13.92 6.93
CA GLY A 221 -6.02 -14.02 7.52
C GLY A 221 -4.98 -14.79 6.70
N ARG A 222 -5.30 -15.21 5.48
CA ARG A 222 -4.45 -16.00 4.59
C ARG A 222 -4.23 -15.31 3.24
N VAL A 223 -3.17 -15.69 2.53
CA VAL A 223 -2.97 -15.29 1.14
C VAL A 223 -3.85 -16.17 0.25
N ALA A 224 -4.84 -15.55 -0.40
CA ALA A 224 -5.77 -16.21 -1.31
C ALA A 224 -5.26 -16.24 -2.76
N MET A 225 -4.59 -15.14 -3.20
CA MET A 225 -4.01 -15.00 -4.53
C MET A 225 -2.73 -14.18 -4.46
N ASP A 226 -1.81 -14.42 -5.39
CA ASP A 226 -0.53 -13.77 -5.47
C ASP A 226 -0.01 -13.83 -6.92
N GLY A 227 0.28 -12.71 -7.52
CA GLY A 227 0.74 -12.65 -8.92
C GLY A 227 0.79 -11.23 -9.48
N ALA A 228 1.06 -11.13 -10.78
CA ALA A 228 0.98 -9.84 -11.46
C ALA A 228 -0.49 -9.32 -11.49
N PRO A 229 -0.71 -7.98 -11.49
CA PRO A 229 -2.06 -7.41 -11.50
C PRO A 229 -2.97 -8.02 -12.58
N ARG A 230 -2.47 -8.17 -13.80
CA ARG A 230 -3.21 -8.75 -14.93
C ARG A 230 -3.66 -10.19 -14.72
N GLU A 231 -2.83 -10.98 -14.04
CA GLU A 231 -3.12 -12.39 -13.74
C GLU A 231 -4.14 -12.54 -12.62
N VAL A 232 -4.03 -11.67 -11.60
CA VAL A 232 -4.94 -11.65 -10.46
C VAL A 232 -6.31 -11.15 -10.89
N PHE A 233 -6.39 -10.01 -11.58
CA PHE A 233 -7.67 -9.40 -11.97
C PHE A 233 -8.40 -10.18 -13.08
N ALA A 234 -7.70 -10.95 -13.91
CA ALA A 234 -8.34 -11.84 -14.89
C ALA A 234 -9.15 -12.98 -14.23
N GLN A 235 -8.94 -13.27 -12.93
CA GLN A 235 -9.68 -14.28 -12.17
C GLN A 235 -10.94 -13.69 -11.51
N VAL A 236 -11.80 -13.03 -12.32
CA VAL A 236 -12.97 -12.26 -11.87
C VAL A 236 -13.87 -13.06 -10.93
N GLU A 237 -14.24 -14.28 -11.34
CA GLU A 237 -15.16 -15.13 -10.53
C GLU A 237 -14.55 -15.48 -9.17
N LYS A 238 -13.25 -15.75 -9.12
CA LYS A 238 -12.57 -16.07 -7.86
C LYS A 238 -12.53 -14.86 -6.92
N LEU A 239 -12.24 -13.66 -7.45
CA LEU A 239 -12.29 -12.42 -6.66
C LEU A 239 -13.70 -12.15 -6.15
N LYS A 240 -14.73 -12.26 -7.01
CA LYS A 240 -16.14 -12.10 -6.62
C LYS A 240 -16.56 -13.12 -5.57
N SER A 241 -16.08 -14.38 -5.64
CA SER A 241 -16.41 -15.43 -4.66
C SER A 241 -15.90 -15.14 -3.24
N ILE A 242 -14.86 -14.33 -3.09
CA ILE A 242 -14.30 -13.88 -1.81
C ILE A 242 -14.74 -12.44 -1.44
N GLY A 243 -15.78 -11.91 -2.11
CA GLY A 243 -16.36 -10.60 -1.80
C GLY A 243 -15.54 -9.40 -2.29
N LEU A 244 -14.65 -9.58 -3.26
CA LEU A 244 -13.89 -8.50 -3.88
C LEU A 244 -14.44 -8.17 -5.27
N THR A 245 -14.24 -6.93 -5.69
CA THR A 245 -14.47 -6.48 -7.07
C THR A 245 -13.20 -6.62 -7.91
N VAL A 246 -13.26 -6.23 -9.16
CA VAL A 246 -12.13 -6.05 -10.06
C VAL A 246 -12.08 -4.59 -10.52
N PRO A 247 -11.00 -4.11 -11.18
CA PRO A 247 -10.99 -2.81 -11.83
C PRO A 247 -12.17 -2.63 -12.78
N ASP A 248 -12.72 -1.41 -12.87
CA ASP A 248 -13.89 -1.10 -13.72
C ASP A 248 -13.69 -1.51 -15.19
N THR A 249 -12.46 -1.39 -15.68
CA THR A 249 -12.05 -1.83 -17.01
C THR A 249 -12.23 -3.34 -17.21
N VAL A 250 -11.79 -4.13 -16.23
CA VAL A 250 -11.90 -5.59 -16.25
C VAL A 250 -13.36 -6.03 -16.09
N GLU A 251 -14.13 -5.34 -15.22
CA GLU A 251 -15.56 -5.61 -15.06
C GLU A 251 -16.32 -5.39 -16.38
N LEU A 252 -16.05 -4.27 -17.06
CA LEU A 252 -16.65 -3.97 -18.37
C LEU A 252 -16.31 -5.06 -19.41
N LEU A 253 -15.04 -5.47 -19.49
CA LEU A 253 -14.61 -6.52 -20.42
C LEU A 253 -15.24 -7.88 -20.08
N TYR A 254 -15.40 -8.18 -18.80
CA TYR A 254 -16.06 -9.41 -18.33
C TYR A 254 -17.54 -9.45 -18.74
N GLU A 255 -18.27 -8.35 -18.54
CA GLU A 255 -19.68 -8.23 -18.94
C GLU A 255 -19.86 -8.34 -20.47
N LEU A 256 -19.03 -7.64 -21.25
CA LEU A 256 -19.05 -7.72 -22.70
C LEU A 256 -18.70 -9.14 -23.22
N ARG A 257 -17.79 -9.82 -22.54
CA ARG A 257 -17.47 -11.22 -22.85
C ARG A 257 -18.65 -12.15 -22.58
N GLY A 258 -19.38 -11.91 -21.48
CA GLY A 258 -20.64 -12.59 -21.18
C GLY A 258 -21.73 -12.36 -22.25
N ALA A 259 -21.69 -11.21 -22.93
CA ALA A 259 -22.57 -10.88 -24.05
C ALA A 259 -22.10 -11.44 -25.41
N GLY A 260 -21.00 -12.21 -25.46
CA GLY A 260 -20.50 -12.88 -26.65
C GLY A 260 -19.33 -12.21 -27.36
N CYS A 261 -18.76 -11.13 -26.82
CA CYS A 261 -17.56 -10.50 -27.37
C CYS A 261 -16.30 -11.27 -26.98
N ASP A 262 -15.39 -11.53 -27.90
CA ASP A 262 -14.08 -12.13 -27.60
C ASP A 262 -13.08 -11.07 -27.15
N LEU A 263 -13.05 -10.79 -25.85
CA LEU A 263 -12.25 -9.73 -25.23
C LEU A 263 -11.29 -10.28 -24.17
N PRO A 264 -10.03 -9.78 -24.07
CA PRO A 264 -9.06 -10.22 -23.07
C PRO A 264 -9.39 -9.58 -21.71
N LEU A 265 -9.42 -10.37 -20.63
CA LEU A 265 -9.58 -9.86 -19.25
C LEU A 265 -8.27 -9.32 -18.66
N THR A 266 -7.18 -9.31 -19.42
CA THR A 266 -5.86 -8.83 -19.00
C THR A 266 -5.61 -7.36 -19.32
N ALA A 267 -6.54 -6.69 -20.00
CA ALA A 267 -6.48 -5.25 -20.26
C ALA A 267 -7.04 -4.51 -19.03
N ILE A 268 -6.14 -4.04 -18.17
CA ILE A 268 -6.49 -3.43 -16.88
C ILE A 268 -6.54 -1.91 -16.93
N THR A 269 -5.82 -1.28 -17.88
CA THR A 269 -5.85 0.19 -18.06
C THR A 269 -7.00 0.63 -18.96
N VAL A 270 -7.42 1.90 -18.84
CA VAL A 270 -8.49 2.47 -19.66
C VAL A 270 -8.14 2.41 -21.15
N ASP A 271 -6.89 2.75 -21.51
CA ASP A 271 -6.44 2.74 -22.91
C ASP A 271 -6.44 1.33 -23.50
N GLU A 272 -5.95 0.34 -22.75
CA GLU A 272 -5.96 -1.06 -23.18
C GLU A 272 -7.38 -1.60 -23.36
N CYS A 273 -8.28 -1.25 -22.43
CA CYS A 273 -9.69 -1.62 -22.50
C CYS A 273 -10.35 -1.01 -23.75
N ALA A 274 -10.15 0.29 -24.00
CA ALA A 274 -10.66 0.97 -25.17
C ALA A 274 -10.14 0.35 -26.47
N ASP A 275 -8.85 0.06 -26.55
CA ASP A 275 -8.22 -0.59 -27.70
C ASP A 275 -8.74 -2.02 -27.94
N ALA A 276 -8.99 -2.78 -26.87
CA ALA A 276 -9.53 -4.12 -26.97
C ALA A 276 -10.96 -4.10 -27.53
N ILE A 277 -11.80 -3.18 -27.03
CA ILE A 277 -13.17 -2.99 -27.50
C ILE A 277 -13.19 -2.52 -28.96
N ALA A 278 -12.39 -1.51 -29.33
CA ALA A 278 -12.31 -0.99 -30.68
C ALA A 278 -11.89 -2.08 -31.69
N ARG A 279 -10.95 -2.96 -31.33
CA ARG A 279 -10.52 -4.10 -32.16
C ARG A 279 -11.63 -5.15 -32.36
N CYS A 280 -12.41 -5.40 -31.30
CA CYS A 280 -13.52 -6.36 -31.37
C CYS A 280 -14.60 -5.87 -32.36
N PHE A 281 -15.06 -4.63 -32.24
CA PHE A 281 -16.08 -4.05 -33.12
C PHE A 281 -15.55 -3.72 -34.53
N GLY A 282 -14.28 -3.35 -34.67
CA GLY A 282 -13.65 -3.10 -35.97
C GLY A 282 -13.47 -4.36 -36.83
N LYS A 283 -13.39 -5.55 -36.22
CA LYS A 283 -13.41 -6.84 -36.94
C LYS A 283 -14.83 -7.23 -37.38
N SER A 284 -15.84 -6.99 -36.55
CA SER A 284 -17.24 -7.27 -36.88
C SER A 284 -17.71 -6.49 -38.12
N ALA A 285 -17.27 -5.23 -38.25
CA ALA A 285 -17.62 -4.41 -39.45
C ALA A 285 -16.93 -4.86 -40.74
N LYS A 286 -15.94 -5.75 -40.70
CA LYS A 286 -15.26 -6.30 -41.91
C LYS A 286 -15.74 -7.69 -42.31
N GLU A 287 -16.41 -8.42 -41.43
CA GLU A 287 -16.97 -9.74 -41.71
C GLU A 287 -18.40 -9.68 -42.28
N ASP A 288 -19.09 -8.52 -42.13
CA ASP A 288 -20.45 -8.28 -42.69
C ASP A 288 -20.45 -7.55 -44.02
N ASN A 289 -19.32 -7.40 -44.72
CA ASN A 289 -19.18 -6.89 -46.08
C ASN A 289 -18.51 -7.95 -46.97
#